data_0b57c74e4466c0bb171ee533bf5669a8
#
_entry.id   0b57c74e4466c0bb171ee533bf5669a8
#
_cell.length_a   1.000
_cell.length_b   1.000
_cell.length_c   1.000
_cell.angle_alpha   90.00
_cell.angle_beta   90.00
_cell.angle_gamma   90.00
#
_symmetry.space_group_name_H-M   'P 1'
#
loop_
_entity.id
_entity.type
_entity.pdbx_description
1 polymer ?
#
loop_
_entity_poly.entity_id
_entity_poly.type
_entity_poly.pdbx_seq_one_letter_code
_entity_poly.pdbx_strand_id
1 'polypeptide(L)'
;DKHSLALYTNGVECMDEIPDSYDHDKICFVGNMRTLQNQDAVLHFVNDIFPLILKKKPGARFYIIGAEPPRNIMALAEKSENIVVTGFVDVLSDAVKDSCVAVAPVQIAAGIQNKVLVAMGMGVPVVMSSLISKAIPELESGTNCIIEDADQAFADACLRMMDNEADRNRISRSGYDTVRKYYSWQEKLSGYDHLNADS
;
A
#
# COMPACT_ATOMS: atom_id res chain seq x y z
N ASP A 1 -25.76 21.53 -23.83
CA ASP A 1 -24.35 21.13 -23.78
C ASP A 1 -24.03 20.64 -22.40
N LYS A 2 -24.07 19.33 -22.23
CA LYS A 2 -23.59 18.68 -21.00
C LYS A 2 -22.08 18.47 -21.13
N HIS A 3 -21.31 19.40 -20.64
CA HIS A 3 -19.88 19.14 -20.38
C HIS A 3 -19.78 18.11 -19.26
N SER A 4 -19.54 16.85 -19.62
CA SER A 4 -19.16 15.84 -18.63
C SER A 4 -17.73 16.17 -18.18
N LEU A 5 -17.59 16.67 -16.96
CA LEU A 5 -16.28 16.81 -16.33
C LEU A 5 -15.79 15.38 -16.05
N ALA A 6 -14.88 14.86 -16.88
CA ALA A 6 -14.19 13.63 -16.58
C ALA A 6 -13.19 13.91 -15.44
N LEU A 7 -13.46 13.37 -14.26
CA LEU A 7 -12.54 13.45 -13.12
C LEU A 7 -11.40 12.46 -13.38
N TYR A 8 -10.25 12.96 -13.86
CA TYR A 8 -9.07 12.14 -14.04
C TYR A 8 -8.36 11.97 -12.69
N THR A 9 -8.52 10.79 -12.09
CA THR A 9 -7.70 10.39 -10.94
C THR A 9 -6.28 10.10 -11.42
N ASN A 10 -5.29 10.38 -10.56
CA ASN A 10 -3.89 10.08 -10.86
C ASN A 10 -3.70 8.60 -11.25
N GLY A 11 -3.00 8.36 -12.36
CA GLY A 11 -2.56 7.01 -12.73
C GLY A 11 -1.40 6.55 -11.84
N VAL A 12 -1.20 5.25 -11.78
CA VAL A 12 -0.02 4.64 -11.13
C VAL A 12 0.72 3.77 -12.13
N GLU A 13 2.02 3.63 -11.92
CA GLU A 13 2.85 2.70 -12.66
C GLU A 13 2.62 1.29 -12.13
N CYS A 14 2.36 0.36 -13.03
CA CYS A 14 2.27 -1.06 -12.69
C CYS A 14 3.53 -1.77 -13.18
N MET A 15 3.99 -2.76 -12.45
CA MET A 15 5.04 -3.67 -12.94
C MET A 15 4.51 -4.48 -14.12
N ASP A 16 5.40 -4.91 -15.01
CA ASP A 16 5.02 -5.77 -16.14
C ASP A 16 4.55 -7.15 -15.65
N GLU A 17 5.18 -7.66 -14.58
CA GLU A 17 4.88 -8.95 -13.96
C GLU A 17 4.86 -8.85 -12.45
N ILE A 18 3.99 -9.64 -11.81
CA ILE A 18 3.95 -9.78 -10.35
C ILE A 18 5.16 -10.57 -9.89
N PRO A 19 5.80 -10.21 -8.76
CA PRO A 19 6.92 -10.96 -8.21
C PRO A 19 6.58 -12.43 -7.94
N ASP A 20 7.50 -13.33 -8.29
CA ASP A 20 7.36 -14.76 -8.05
C ASP A 20 7.65 -15.16 -6.59
N SER A 21 8.32 -14.28 -5.85
CA SER A 21 8.71 -14.52 -4.46
C SER A 21 8.60 -13.28 -3.60
N TYR A 22 8.36 -13.49 -2.32
CA TYR A 22 8.24 -12.44 -1.30
C TYR A 22 9.15 -12.75 -0.11
N ASP A 23 9.67 -11.70 0.53
CA ASP A 23 10.28 -11.81 1.85
C ASP A 23 9.16 -11.94 2.88
N HIS A 24 8.99 -13.15 3.43
CA HIS A 24 7.92 -13.51 4.36
C HIS A 24 7.94 -12.73 5.68
N ASP A 25 9.03 -12.03 5.99
CA ASP A 25 9.17 -11.21 7.18
C ASP A 25 9.05 -9.72 6.90
N LYS A 26 8.94 -9.32 5.61
CA LYS A 26 8.92 -7.92 5.21
C LYS A 26 7.50 -7.36 5.09
N ILE A 27 7.20 -6.39 5.94
CA ILE A 27 6.01 -5.53 5.88
C ILE A 27 6.46 -4.15 5.42
N CYS A 28 5.74 -3.48 4.51
CA CYS A 28 6.10 -2.14 4.10
C CYS A 28 4.96 -1.12 4.25
N PHE A 29 5.35 0.13 4.46
CA PHE A 29 4.51 1.31 4.33
C PHE A 29 5.18 2.26 3.34
N VAL A 30 4.41 2.75 2.36
CA VAL A 30 4.90 3.71 1.36
C VAL A 30 4.26 5.07 1.57
N GLY A 31 5.05 6.13 1.63
CA GLY A 31 4.50 7.48 1.71
C GLY A 31 5.54 8.57 1.97
N ASN A 32 5.25 9.79 1.54
CA ASN A 32 6.05 10.94 1.90
C ASN A 32 5.85 11.27 3.38
N MET A 33 6.93 11.20 4.17
CA MET A 33 6.89 11.40 5.63
C MET A 33 6.79 12.87 6.06
N ARG A 34 6.74 13.82 5.13
CA ARG A 34 6.37 15.22 5.46
C ARG A 34 4.92 15.35 5.90
N THR A 35 4.02 14.47 5.41
CA THR A 35 2.60 14.59 5.72
C THR A 35 2.30 14.01 7.10
N LEU A 36 1.58 14.77 7.93
CA LEU A 36 1.17 14.34 9.27
C LEU A 36 0.34 13.06 9.23
N GLN A 37 -0.48 12.89 8.21
CA GLN A 37 -1.28 11.70 7.99
C GLN A 37 -0.43 10.43 7.83
N ASN A 38 0.69 10.49 7.10
CA ASN A 38 1.60 9.36 6.96
C ASN A 38 2.36 9.07 8.25
N GLN A 39 2.78 10.13 8.95
CA GLN A 39 3.44 10.00 10.25
C GLN A 39 2.50 9.36 11.28
N ASP A 40 1.25 9.82 11.35
CA ASP A 40 0.22 9.28 12.24
C ASP A 40 -0.02 7.78 11.96
N ALA A 41 -0.21 7.41 10.69
CA ALA A 41 -0.40 6.03 10.29
C ALA A 41 0.80 5.12 10.66
N VAL A 42 2.03 5.61 10.45
CA VAL A 42 3.25 4.88 10.84
C VAL A 42 3.34 4.73 12.36
N LEU A 43 3.09 5.80 13.11
CA LEU A 43 3.14 5.76 14.58
C LEU A 43 2.08 4.85 15.16
N HIS A 44 0.85 4.91 14.65
CA HIS A 44 -0.23 3.99 15.03
C HIS A 44 0.18 2.53 14.75
N PHE A 45 0.69 2.23 13.55
CA PHE A 45 1.14 0.89 13.23
C PHE A 45 2.23 0.40 14.19
N VAL A 46 3.25 1.21 14.45
CA VAL A 46 4.39 0.84 15.30
C VAL A 46 4.01 0.67 16.77
N ASN A 47 3.10 1.51 17.29
CA ASN A 47 2.76 1.49 18.69
C ASN A 47 1.67 0.47 19.05
N ASP A 48 0.69 0.28 18.17
CA ASP A 48 -0.55 -0.44 18.51
C ASP A 48 -0.69 -1.78 17.74
N ILE A 49 -0.24 -1.84 16.47
CA ILE A 49 -0.43 -3.01 15.61
C ILE A 49 0.81 -3.91 15.54
N PHE A 50 1.98 -3.34 15.24
CA PHE A 50 3.22 -4.11 15.02
C PHE A 50 3.67 -4.94 16.23
N PRO A 51 3.49 -4.49 17.50
CA PRO A 51 3.76 -5.33 18.67
C PRO A 51 2.91 -6.60 18.71
N LEU A 52 1.68 -6.59 18.18
CA LEU A 52 0.82 -7.77 18.09
C LEU A 52 1.36 -8.77 17.07
N ILE A 53 1.93 -8.28 15.96
CA ILE A 53 2.60 -9.11 14.95
C ILE A 53 3.87 -9.72 15.54
N LEU A 54 4.74 -8.93 16.19
CA LEU A 54 5.99 -9.38 16.76
C LEU A 54 5.82 -10.45 17.83
N LYS A 55 4.71 -10.46 18.59
CA LYS A 55 4.40 -11.53 19.55
C LYS A 55 4.26 -12.90 18.88
N LYS A 56 3.78 -12.96 17.65
CA LYS A 56 3.57 -14.21 16.89
C LYS A 56 4.71 -14.48 15.90
N LYS A 57 5.34 -13.43 15.38
CA LYS A 57 6.41 -13.48 14.38
C LYS A 57 7.55 -12.53 14.75
N PRO A 58 8.43 -12.91 15.69
CA PRO A 58 9.52 -12.03 16.20
C PRO A 58 10.50 -11.57 15.12
N GLY A 59 10.63 -12.31 14.01
CA GLY A 59 11.47 -11.96 12.87
C GLY A 59 10.86 -10.96 11.90
N ALA A 60 9.60 -10.56 12.08
CA ALA A 60 8.94 -9.60 11.20
C ALA A 60 9.67 -8.24 11.19
N ARG A 61 9.80 -7.64 10.00
CA ARG A 61 10.47 -6.36 9.78
C ARG A 61 9.52 -5.37 9.12
N PHE A 62 9.48 -4.16 9.64
CA PHE A 62 8.64 -3.09 9.12
C PHE A 62 9.50 -2.04 8.41
N TYR A 63 9.28 -1.88 7.11
CA TYR A 63 9.96 -0.93 6.25
C TYR A 63 9.11 0.31 6.02
N ILE A 64 9.58 1.46 6.49
CA ILE A 64 9.00 2.78 6.28
C ILE A 64 9.70 3.40 5.09
N ILE A 65 9.05 3.34 3.92
CA ILE A 65 9.62 3.72 2.62
C ILE A 65 9.08 5.07 2.19
N GLY A 66 9.96 6.06 2.06
CA GLY A 66 9.58 7.37 1.55
C GLY A 66 10.45 8.51 2.01
N ALA A 67 10.37 9.61 1.25
CA ALA A 67 11.20 10.78 1.44
C ALA A 67 10.90 11.54 2.74
N GLU A 68 11.94 12.23 3.21
CA GLU A 68 11.88 13.27 4.25
C GLU A 68 11.28 12.81 5.60
N PRO A 69 11.76 11.68 6.17
CA PRO A 69 11.32 11.24 7.48
C PRO A 69 11.79 12.25 8.55
N PRO A 70 10.87 12.77 9.39
CA PRO A 70 11.22 13.62 10.51
C PRO A 70 11.94 12.83 11.62
N ARG A 71 12.54 13.54 12.57
CA ARG A 71 13.34 12.91 13.63
C ARG A 71 12.60 11.86 14.45
N ASN A 72 11.33 12.07 14.73
CA ASN A 72 10.49 11.10 15.47
C ASN A 72 10.30 9.79 14.71
N ILE A 73 10.22 9.82 13.38
CA ILE A 73 10.14 8.62 12.52
C ILE A 73 11.53 7.95 12.42
N MET A 74 12.59 8.74 12.21
CA MET A 74 13.96 8.19 12.20
C MET A 74 14.32 7.46 13.49
N ALA A 75 13.94 8.02 14.64
CA ALA A 75 14.18 7.44 15.95
C ALA A 75 13.49 6.06 16.17
N LEU A 76 12.53 5.66 15.33
CA LEU A 76 11.91 4.32 15.41
C LEU A 76 12.92 3.22 15.07
N ALA A 77 13.76 3.43 14.05
CA ALA A 77 14.81 2.49 13.66
C ALA A 77 15.93 2.41 14.73
N GLU A 78 16.17 3.48 15.48
CA GLU A 78 17.14 3.46 16.59
C GLU A 78 16.64 2.65 17.79
N LYS A 79 15.31 2.53 17.95
CA LYS A 79 14.69 1.85 19.09
C LYS A 79 14.39 0.36 18.85
N SER A 80 14.36 -0.08 17.60
CA SER A 80 14.00 -1.45 17.24
C SER A 80 14.70 -1.90 15.97
N GLU A 81 15.44 -3.01 16.04
CA GLU A 81 16.09 -3.66 14.89
C GLU A 81 15.06 -4.22 13.86
N ASN A 82 13.80 -4.36 14.28
CA ASN A 82 12.72 -4.79 13.41
C ASN A 82 12.14 -3.64 12.55
N ILE A 83 12.61 -2.40 12.73
CA ILE A 83 12.11 -1.23 11.98
C ILE A 83 13.22 -0.68 11.11
N VAL A 84 12.92 -0.50 9.82
CA VAL A 84 13.82 0.09 8.84
C VAL A 84 13.18 1.36 8.27
N VAL A 85 13.87 2.49 8.37
CA VAL A 85 13.46 3.76 7.75
C VAL A 85 14.39 4.04 6.58
N THR A 86 13.88 3.93 5.35
CA THR A 86 14.74 4.02 4.15
C THR A 86 15.07 5.46 3.76
N GLY A 87 14.21 6.42 4.11
CA GLY A 87 14.27 7.73 3.48
C GLY A 87 13.86 7.68 2.01
N PHE A 88 14.41 8.59 1.21
CA PHE A 88 14.22 8.59 -0.24
C PHE A 88 14.85 7.34 -0.87
N VAL A 89 14.16 6.76 -1.85
CA VAL A 89 14.63 5.63 -2.66
C VAL A 89 14.58 6.02 -4.14
N ASP A 90 15.62 5.69 -4.89
CA ASP A 90 15.70 6.05 -6.32
C ASP A 90 14.68 5.27 -7.15
N VAL A 91 14.49 3.98 -6.84
CA VAL A 91 13.56 3.08 -7.53
C VAL A 91 12.61 2.49 -6.50
N LEU A 92 11.37 2.99 -6.49
CA LEU A 92 10.37 2.59 -5.49
C LEU A 92 9.98 1.12 -5.62
N SER A 93 9.88 0.60 -6.85
CA SER A 93 9.57 -0.81 -7.10
C SER A 93 10.57 -1.76 -6.45
N ASP A 94 11.86 -1.43 -6.49
CA ASP A 94 12.90 -2.27 -5.87
C ASP A 94 12.80 -2.33 -4.35
N ALA A 95 12.31 -1.26 -3.74
CA ALA A 95 12.11 -1.20 -2.29
C ALA A 95 10.84 -1.93 -1.81
N VAL A 96 9.83 -2.09 -2.69
CA VAL A 96 8.48 -2.54 -2.33
C VAL A 96 8.16 -3.96 -2.80
N LYS A 97 8.59 -4.34 -4.01
CA LYS A 97 8.13 -5.54 -4.75
C LYS A 97 8.27 -6.87 -4.03
N ASP A 98 9.24 -7.01 -3.13
CA ASP A 98 9.49 -8.23 -2.35
C ASP A 98 8.75 -8.27 -1.02
N SER A 99 7.98 -7.23 -0.68
CA SER A 99 7.23 -7.19 0.58
C SER A 99 6.07 -8.19 0.56
N CYS A 100 5.91 -8.97 1.63
CA CYS A 100 4.79 -9.92 1.73
C CYS A 100 3.45 -9.23 1.99
N VAL A 101 3.48 -8.01 2.53
CA VAL A 101 2.29 -7.17 2.73
C VAL A 101 2.67 -5.70 2.82
N ALA A 102 1.88 -4.85 2.18
CA ALA A 102 1.91 -3.42 2.40
C ALA A 102 0.77 -3.01 3.35
N VAL A 103 1.02 -2.03 4.22
CA VAL A 103 0.05 -1.59 5.21
C VAL A 103 -0.31 -0.12 5.04
N ALA A 104 -1.58 0.21 5.28
CA ALA A 104 -2.07 1.57 5.28
C ALA A 104 -3.11 1.78 6.40
N PRO A 105 -2.68 1.79 7.70
CA PRO A 105 -3.54 1.95 8.86
C PRO A 105 -3.87 3.44 9.10
N VAL A 106 -4.48 4.07 8.10
CA VAL A 106 -4.75 5.51 8.09
C VAL A 106 -5.97 5.81 8.94
N GLN A 107 -5.81 6.66 9.95
CA GLN A 107 -6.90 7.13 10.84
C GLN A 107 -7.52 8.44 10.36
N ILE A 108 -6.78 9.23 9.59
CA ILE A 108 -7.22 10.51 9.03
C ILE A 108 -6.98 10.46 7.52
N ALA A 109 -8.04 10.40 6.71
CA ALA A 109 -7.91 10.35 5.26
C ALA A 109 -8.54 11.58 4.59
N ALA A 110 -7.85 12.12 3.60
CA ALA A 110 -8.38 13.08 2.65
C ALA A 110 -8.01 12.61 1.23
N GLY A 111 -9.02 12.28 0.42
CA GLY A 111 -8.86 11.88 -0.98
C GLY A 111 -8.25 10.49 -1.19
N ILE A 112 -7.92 10.21 -2.47
CA ILE A 112 -7.37 8.92 -2.91
C ILE A 112 -5.96 8.71 -2.34
N GLN A 113 -5.75 7.56 -1.72
CA GLN A 113 -4.46 7.18 -1.16
C GLN A 113 -3.62 6.40 -2.19
N ASN A 114 -2.89 7.13 -3.04
CA ASN A 114 -2.07 6.54 -4.12
C ASN A 114 -1.09 5.45 -3.62
N LYS A 115 -0.65 5.51 -2.37
CA LYS A 115 0.24 4.50 -1.77
C LYS A 115 -0.32 3.08 -1.84
N VAL A 116 -1.65 2.93 -1.71
CA VAL A 116 -2.34 1.65 -1.82
C VAL A 116 -2.31 1.15 -3.26
N LEU A 117 -2.68 2.02 -4.20
CA LEU A 117 -2.66 1.69 -5.63
C LEU A 117 -1.25 1.37 -6.12
N VAL A 118 -0.24 2.08 -5.62
CA VAL A 118 1.19 1.83 -5.93
C VAL A 118 1.61 0.44 -5.47
N ALA A 119 1.34 0.07 -4.21
CA ALA A 119 1.70 -1.26 -3.70
C ALA A 119 0.97 -2.38 -4.48
N MET A 120 -0.33 -2.22 -4.74
CA MET A 120 -1.12 -3.17 -5.54
C MET A 120 -0.60 -3.28 -6.97
N GLY A 121 -0.24 -2.16 -7.62
CA GLY A 121 0.37 -2.13 -8.96
C GLY A 121 1.75 -2.79 -9.04
N MET A 122 2.42 -2.94 -7.91
CA MET A 122 3.67 -3.70 -7.75
C MET A 122 3.45 -5.16 -7.35
N GLY A 123 2.18 -5.63 -7.33
CA GLY A 123 1.85 -7.00 -6.96
C GLY A 123 2.00 -7.30 -5.46
N VAL A 124 1.97 -6.28 -4.60
CA VAL A 124 2.03 -6.47 -3.15
C VAL A 124 0.62 -6.40 -2.58
N PRO A 125 0.16 -7.42 -1.82
CA PRO A 125 -1.15 -7.38 -1.18
C PRO A 125 -1.19 -6.28 -0.12
N VAL A 126 -2.35 -5.64 0.04
CA VAL A 126 -2.52 -4.50 0.95
C VAL A 126 -3.52 -4.81 2.05
N VAL A 127 -3.13 -4.50 3.29
CA VAL A 127 -4.02 -4.39 4.46
C VAL A 127 -4.20 -2.91 4.79
N MET A 128 -5.45 -2.44 4.86
CA MET A 128 -5.75 -1.02 5.04
C MET A 128 -6.96 -0.78 5.93
N SER A 129 -7.09 0.46 6.42
CA SER A 129 -8.30 0.91 7.13
C SER A 129 -9.45 1.21 6.16
N SER A 130 -10.69 1.13 6.63
CA SER A 130 -11.90 1.38 5.85
C SER A 130 -12.00 2.81 5.31
N LEU A 131 -11.31 3.76 5.92
CA LEU A 131 -11.24 5.15 5.44
C LEU A 131 -10.70 5.26 4.00
N ILE A 132 -9.78 4.38 3.63
CA ILE A 132 -9.18 4.37 2.29
C ILE A 132 -10.16 3.84 1.25
N SER A 133 -10.86 2.76 1.54
CA SER A 133 -11.78 2.12 0.61
C SER A 133 -12.94 3.03 0.17
N LYS A 134 -13.33 4.00 1.00
CA LYS A 134 -14.37 4.99 0.65
C LYS A 134 -14.01 5.86 -0.56
N ALA A 135 -12.71 6.05 -0.81
CA ALA A 135 -12.22 6.87 -1.93
C ALA A 135 -11.87 6.05 -3.18
N ILE A 136 -11.90 4.71 -3.09
CA ILE A 136 -11.51 3.78 -4.17
C ILE A 136 -12.58 2.68 -4.24
N PRO A 137 -13.65 2.88 -5.03
CA PRO A 137 -14.83 2.02 -5.02
C PRO A 137 -14.57 0.59 -5.52
N GLU A 138 -13.48 0.35 -6.24
CA GLU A 138 -13.10 -0.97 -6.75
C GLU A 138 -12.43 -1.86 -5.71
N LEU A 139 -12.16 -1.33 -4.49
CA LEU A 139 -11.57 -2.12 -3.40
C LEU A 139 -12.64 -2.95 -2.69
N GLU A 140 -12.39 -4.26 -2.64
CA GLU A 140 -13.25 -5.26 -2.01
C GLU A 140 -12.45 -6.13 -1.06
N SER A 141 -12.79 -6.03 0.26
CA SER A 141 -12.10 -6.80 1.30
C SER A 141 -12.23 -8.31 1.10
N GLY A 142 -11.11 -9.01 1.23
CA GLY A 142 -11.05 -10.46 1.01
C GLY A 142 -10.95 -10.87 -0.45
N THR A 143 -11.12 -9.95 -1.41
CA THR A 143 -11.02 -10.18 -2.85
C THR A 143 -9.72 -9.62 -3.41
N ASN A 144 -9.51 -8.31 -3.35
CA ASN A 144 -8.34 -7.64 -3.94
C ASN A 144 -7.50 -6.83 -2.93
N CYS A 145 -7.96 -6.75 -1.70
CA CYS A 145 -7.27 -6.16 -0.55
C CYS A 145 -7.85 -6.76 0.73
N ILE A 146 -7.33 -6.34 1.90
CA ILE A 146 -7.95 -6.63 3.19
C ILE A 146 -8.23 -5.30 3.89
N ILE A 147 -9.44 -5.14 4.40
CA ILE A 147 -9.89 -3.93 5.09
C ILE A 147 -10.21 -4.28 6.53
N GLU A 148 -9.46 -3.69 7.47
CA GLU A 148 -9.62 -3.89 8.90
C GLU A 148 -9.37 -2.58 9.65
N ASP A 149 -10.20 -2.28 10.63
CA ASP A 149 -10.09 -1.06 11.45
C ASP A 149 -9.61 -1.35 12.88
N ALA A 150 -9.86 -2.56 13.40
CA ALA A 150 -9.41 -2.94 14.73
C ALA A 150 -7.97 -3.45 14.71
N ASP A 151 -7.11 -2.96 15.61
CA ASP A 151 -5.67 -3.25 15.65
C ASP A 151 -5.36 -4.75 15.64
N GLN A 152 -6.12 -5.54 16.43
CA GLN A 152 -5.92 -6.98 16.47
C GLN A 152 -6.30 -7.65 15.15
N ALA A 153 -7.42 -7.27 14.52
CA ALA A 153 -7.86 -7.82 13.23
C ALA A 153 -6.88 -7.40 12.12
N PHE A 154 -6.38 -6.17 12.16
CA PHE A 154 -5.35 -5.67 11.24
C PHE A 154 -4.04 -6.47 11.37
N ALA A 155 -3.58 -6.73 12.60
CA ALA A 155 -2.40 -7.55 12.86
C ALA A 155 -2.61 -9.00 12.38
N ASP A 156 -3.77 -9.60 12.63
CA ASP A 156 -4.10 -10.96 12.18
C ASP A 156 -4.18 -11.03 10.64
N ALA A 157 -4.69 -10.00 9.97
CA ALA A 157 -4.66 -9.88 8.52
C ALA A 157 -3.24 -9.81 7.95
N CYS A 158 -2.35 -9.03 8.58
CA CYS A 158 -0.94 -9.00 8.20
C CYS A 158 -0.29 -10.38 8.34
N LEU A 159 -0.46 -11.03 9.49
CA LEU A 159 0.07 -12.39 9.74
C LEU A 159 -0.45 -13.40 8.72
N ARG A 160 -1.73 -13.33 8.35
CA ARG A 160 -2.32 -14.16 7.31
C ARG A 160 -1.62 -13.98 5.97
N MET A 161 -1.28 -12.73 5.58
CA MET A 161 -0.52 -12.48 4.34
C MET A 161 0.93 -12.96 4.44
N MET A 162 1.53 -12.95 5.63
CA MET A 162 2.88 -13.44 5.86
C MET A 162 2.96 -14.97 5.82
N ASP A 163 1.97 -15.69 6.37
CA ASP A 163 2.02 -17.13 6.62
C ASP A 163 1.27 -17.97 5.57
N ASN A 164 0.28 -17.39 4.86
CA ASN A 164 -0.53 -18.10 3.88
C ASN A 164 -0.20 -17.64 2.46
N GLU A 165 0.72 -18.35 1.81
CA GLU A 165 1.17 -18.05 0.45
C GLU A 165 0.04 -18.09 -0.58
N ALA A 166 -0.83 -19.08 -0.52
CA ALA A 166 -1.92 -19.22 -1.49
C ALA A 166 -2.89 -18.02 -1.42
N ASP A 167 -3.21 -17.58 -0.21
CA ASP A 167 -4.10 -16.44 0.00
C ASP A 167 -3.42 -15.11 -0.35
N ARG A 168 -2.15 -14.95 0.03
CA ARG A 168 -1.32 -13.81 -0.37
C ARG A 168 -1.29 -13.68 -1.90
N ASN A 169 -0.97 -14.75 -2.62
CA ASN A 169 -0.86 -14.74 -4.07
C ASN A 169 -2.22 -14.43 -4.74
N ARG A 170 -3.30 -14.94 -4.19
CA ARG A 170 -4.66 -14.66 -4.67
C ARG A 170 -5.02 -13.18 -4.51
N ILE A 171 -4.81 -12.59 -3.32
CA ILE A 171 -5.09 -11.17 -3.03
C ILE A 171 -4.18 -10.27 -3.85
N SER A 172 -2.89 -10.60 -3.93
CA SER A 172 -1.89 -9.89 -4.74
C SER A 172 -2.31 -9.81 -6.21
N ARG A 173 -2.62 -10.97 -6.83
CA ARG A 173 -3.04 -11.04 -8.22
C ARG A 173 -4.30 -10.22 -8.48
N SER A 174 -5.33 -10.42 -7.67
CA SER A 174 -6.60 -9.70 -7.82
C SER A 174 -6.43 -8.19 -7.61
N GLY A 175 -5.59 -7.77 -6.66
CA GLY A 175 -5.25 -6.38 -6.42
C GLY A 175 -4.53 -5.73 -7.59
N TYR A 176 -3.51 -6.41 -8.11
CA TYR A 176 -2.76 -5.97 -9.29
C TYR A 176 -3.67 -5.82 -10.53
N ASP A 177 -4.52 -6.83 -10.80
CA ASP A 177 -5.44 -6.79 -11.94
C ASP A 177 -6.44 -5.62 -11.83
N THR A 178 -6.92 -5.34 -10.61
CA THR A 178 -7.79 -4.19 -10.32
C THR A 178 -7.08 -2.87 -10.65
N VAL A 179 -5.85 -2.68 -10.17
CA VAL A 179 -5.10 -1.44 -10.40
C VAL A 179 -4.74 -1.29 -11.87
N ARG A 180 -4.28 -2.35 -12.51
CA ARG A 180 -3.94 -2.34 -13.94
C ARG A 180 -5.12 -1.95 -14.80
N LYS A 181 -6.31 -2.43 -14.48
CA LYS A 181 -7.55 -2.18 -15.22
C LYS A 181 -8.11 -0.78 -15.03
N TYR A 182 -8.03 -0.22 -13.81
CA TYR A 182 -8.75 1.02 -13.49
C TYR A 182 -7.85 2.22 -13.22
N TYR A 183 -6.58 2.00 -12.85
CA TYR A 183 -5.69 3.02 -12.34
C TYR A 183 -4.31 3.09 -12.99
N SER A 184 -3.97 2.20 -13.95
CA SER A 184 -2.70 2.30 -14.67
C SER A 184 -2.65 3.55 -15.57
N TRP A 185 -1.46 4.11 -15.77
CA TRP A 185 -1.26 5.20 -16.73
C TRP A 185 -1.70 4.83 -18.14
N GLN A 186 -1.49 3.59 -18.57
CA GLN A 186 -1.90 3.09 -19.89
C GLN A 186 -3.42 3.22 -20.07
N GLU A 187 -4.21 2.80 -19.07
CA GLU A 187 -5.67 2.89 -19.11
C GLU A 187 -6.14 4.35 -19.05
N LYS A 188 -5.52 5.17 -18.19
CA LYS A 188 -5.87 6.58 -18.08
C LYS A 188 -5.58 7.36 -19.36
N LEU A 189 -4.49 7.05 -20.07
CA LEU A 189 -4.10 7.71 -21.32
C LEU A 189 -4.92 7.22 -22.52
N SER A 190 -5.36 5.96 -22.57
CA SER A 190 -6.22 5.44 -23.65
C SER A 190 -7.54 6.19 -23.76
N GLY A 191 -8.06 6.73 -22.66
CA GLY A 191 -9.24 7.61 -22.64
C GLY A 191 -9.01 8.97 -23.31
N TYR A 192 -7.77 9.45 -23.46
CA TYR A 192 -7.46 10.72 -24.13
C TYR A 192 -7.44 10.60 -25.66
N ASP A 193 -7.09 9.43 -26.21
CA ASP A 193 -7.03 9.24 -27.67
C ASP A 193 -8.40 9.36 -28.33
N HIS A 194 -9.48 9.04 -27.62
CA HIS A 194 -10.85 9.21 -28.10
C HIS A 194 -11.31 10.68 -28.15
N LEU A 195 -10.71 11.57 -27.34
CA LEU A 195 -11.06 13.00 -27.34
C LEU A 195 -10.40 13.78 -28.50
N ASN A 196 -9.33 13.24 -29.09
CA ASN A 196 -8.62 13.87 -30.21
C ASN A 196 -9.05 13.33 -31.60
N ALA A 197 -9.89 12.29 -31.64
CA ALA A 197 -10.34 11.69 -32.91
C ALA A 197 -11.60 12.37 -33.51
N ASP A 198 -12.25 13.24 -32.75
CA ASP A 198 -13.46 13.96 -33.16
C ASP A 198 -13.22 15.48 -33.44
N SER A 199 -11.98 15.86 -33.78
CA SER A 199 -11.63 17.26 -34.10
C SER A 199 -11.32 17.46 -35.56
#